data_8240e6e759526ad09277d950bb720532
#
_entry.id   8240e6e759526ad09277d950bb720532
#
_cell.length_a   1.000
_cell.length_b   1.000
_cell.length_c   1.000
_cell.angle_alpha   90.00
_cell.angle_beta   90.00
_cell.angle_gamma   90.00
#
_symmetry.space_group_name_H-M   'P 1'
#
loop_
_entity.id
_entity.type
_entity.pdbx_description
1 polymer ?
#
loop_
_entity_poly.entity_id
_entity_poly.type
_entity_poly.pdbx_seq_one_letter_code
_entity_poly.pdbx_strand_id
1 'polypeptide(L)'
;MSTSDPEILLGKLTRREFRERMASGELAGCLIPVAAIEQHLEHMAMEHDWRSVGLVTRAVAERLAPRVLVTEGLMCGISEHHMRHPGTLTLSPGTFLAVLGDMIDSMVRAGFRNIIVVNG
;
A
#
# COMPACT_ATOMS: atom_id res chain seq x y z
N MET A 1 -17.80 2.29 -4.60
CA MET A 1 -18.00 1.27 -5.66
C MET A 1 -19.33 0.58 -5.49
N SER A 2 -20.00 0.26 -6.56
CA SER A 2 -21.21 -0.57 -6.52
C SER A 2 -20.83 -2.03 -6.24
N THR A 3 -21.84 -2.87 -5.88
CA THR A 3 -21.60 -4.30 -5.63
C THR A 3 -21.18 -5.07 -6.88
N SER A 4 -21.41 -4.49 -8.08
CA SER A 4 -21.00 -5.10 -9.35
C SER A 4 -19.58 -4.73 -9.77
N ASP A 5 -18.95 -3.76 -9.12
CA ASP A 5 -17.60 -3.33 -9.46
C ASP A 5 -16.56 -4.35 -8.95
N PRO A 6 -15.47 -4.55 -9.73
CA PRO A 6 -14.41 -5.45 -9.25
C PRO A 6 -13.74 -4.90 -8.00
N GLU A 7 -13.42 -5.80 -7.06
CA GLU A 7 -12.68 -5.43 -5.86
C GLU A 7 -11.30 -4.91 -6.23
N ILE A 8 -10.88 -3.81 -5.63
CA ILE A 8 -9.56 -3.20 -5.88
C ILE A 8 -8.57 -3.43 -4.74
N LEU A 9 -9.05 -3.90 -3.57
CA LEU A 9 -8.19 -4.16 -2.41
C LEU A 9 -7.83 -5.64 -2.36
N LEU A 10 -6.54 -5.95 -2.47
CA LEU A 10 -6.06 -7.33 -2.50
C LEU A 10 -6.50 -8.13 -1.27
N GLY A 11 -6.40 -7.54 -0.09
CA GLY A 11 -6.73 -8.21 1.15
C GLY A 11 -8.20 -8.60 1.31
N LYS A 12 -9.08 -8.08 0.47
CA LYS A 12 -10.50 -8.43 0.46
C LYS A 12 -10.83 -9.58 -0.47
N LEU A 13 -9.87 -10.03 -1.27
CA LEU A 13 -10.06 -11.16 -2.16
C LEU A 13 -9.83 -12.47 -1.43
N THR A 14 -10.60 -13.48 -1.80
CA THR A 14 -10.27 -14.85 -1.41
C THR A 14 -9.13 -15.35 -2.29
N ARG A 15 -8.46 -16.42 -1.84
CA ARG A 15 -7.42 -17.07 -2.64
C ARG A 15 -7.93 -17.48 -4.03
N ARG A 16 -9.16 -17.96 -4.11
CA ARG A 16 -9.77 -18.36 -5.38
C ARG A 16 -9.97 -17.16 -6.29
N GLU A 17 -10.56 -16.08 -5.79
CA GLU A 17 -10.80 -14.87 -6.57
C GLU A 17 -9.50 -14.27 -7.10
N PHE A 18 -8.47 -14.20 -6.26
CA PHE A 18 -7.16 -13.70 -6.69
C PHE A 18 -6.56 -14.58 -7.79
N ARG A 19 -6.55 -15.90 -7.56
CA ARG A 19 -6.00 -16.85 -8.53
C ARG A 19 -6.70 -16.76 -9.88
N GLU A 20 -8.03 -16.70 -9.89
CA GLU A 20 -8.80 -16.61 -11.12
C GLU A 20 -8.54 -15.31 -11.87
N ARG A 21 -8.47 -14.20 -11.15
CA ARG A 21 -8.17 -12.90 -11.76
C ARG A 21 -6.74 -12.84 -12.32
N MET A 22 -5.80 -13.42 -11.62
CA MET A 22 -4.42 -13.48 -12.11
C MET A 22 -4.32 -14.39 -13.35
N ALA A 23 -4.97 -15.54 -13.32
CA ALA A 23 -4.96 -16.50 -14.43
C ALA A 23 -5.66 -15.95 -15.68
N SER A 24 -6.68 -15.12 -15.53
CA SER A 24 -7.39 -14.50 -16.65
C SER A 24 -6.54 -13.47 -17.40
N GLY A 25 -5.45 -12.99 -16.78
CA GLY A 25 -4.62 -11.93 -17.35
C GLY A 25 -5.16 -10.52 -17.14
N GLU A 26 -6.27 -10.36 -16.41
CA GLU A 26 -6.80 -9.02 -16.19
C GLU A 26 -5.97 -8.16 -15.25
N LEU A 27 -5.20 -8.77 -14.34
CA LEU A 27 -4.37 -8.03 -13.39
C LEU A 27 -3.04 -7.63 -14.02
N ALA A 28 -2.84 -6.33 -14.22
CA ALA A 28 -1.64 -5.78 -14.82
C ALA A 28 -0.60 -5.35 -13.80
N GLY A 29 -1.02 -4.97 -12.60
CA GLY A 29 -0.09 -4.49 -11.59
C GLY A 29 -0.72 -4.29 -10.22
N CYS A 30 0.12 -3.95 -9.25
CA CYS A 30 -0.34 -3.61 -7.91
C CYS A 30 0.37 -2.36 -7.38
N LEU A 31 -0.32 -1.68 -6.48
CA LEU A 31 0.20 -0.51 -5.77
C LEU A 31 0.45 -0.90 -4.31
N ILE A 32 1.61 -0.56 -3.80
CA ILE A 32 1.95 -0.75 -2.39
C ILE A 32 2.05 0.63 -1.74
N PRO A 33 1.06 1.06 -0.97
CA PRO A 33 1.14 2.34 -0.28
C PRO A 33 2.10 2.27 0.89
N VAL A 34 2.97 3.25 1.02
CA VAL A 34 3.87 3.39 2.16
C VAL A 34 3.79 4.82 2.67
N ALA A 35 3.90 4.98 3.98
CA ALA A 35 3.86 6.29 4.60
C ALA A 35 4.46 6.21 6.00
N ALA A 36 4.34 7.28 6.76
CA ALA A 36 4.83 7.36 8.12
C ALA A 36 3.68 7.72 9.08
N ILE A 37 3.87 7.40 10.34
CA ILE A 37 3.09 7.92 11.45
C ILE A 37 4.03 8.84 12.19
N GLU A 38 3.89 10.14 11.97
CA GLU A 38 4.84 11.12 12.50
C GLU A 38 4.16 12.44 12.86
N GLN A 39 4.77 13.19 13.74
CA GLN A 39 4.23 14.46 14.19
C GLN A 39 3.98 15.42 13.00
N HIS A 40 2.87 16.14 13.09
CA HIS A 40 2.45 17.15 12.11
C HIS A 40 2.06 18.44 12.85
N LEU A 41 2.93 18.90 13.76
CA LEU A 41 2.68 20.07 14.61
C LEU A 41 1.43 19.84 15.48
N GLU A 42 0.73 20.92 15.83
CA GLU A 42 -0.37 20.87 16.79
C GLU A 42 -1.75 20.65 16.14
N HIS A 43 -1.83 20.70 14.81
CA HIS A 43 -3.12 20.82 14.14
C HIS A 43 -3.50 19.67 13.21
N MET A 44 -2.58 18.77 12.88
CA MET A 44 -2.87 17.66 11.99
C MET A 44 -2.59 16.32 12.67
N ALA A 45 -3.42 15.34 12.35
CA ALA A 45 -3.25 13.99 12.88
C ALA A 45 -1.94 13.35 12.36
N MET A 46 -1.30 12.58 13.21
CA MET A 46 -0.04 11.91 12.86
C MET A 46 -0.19 10.87 11.74
N GLU A 47 -1.41 10.42 11.47
CA GLU A 47 -1.68 9.47 10.39
C GLU A 47 -1.96 10.14 9.04
N HIS A 48 -1.77 11.46 8.92
CA HIS A 48 -2.10 12.20 7.71
C HIS A 48 -1.51 11.55 6.45
N ASP A 49 -0.23 11.25 6.46
CA ASP A 49 0.43 10.71 5.28
C ASP A 49 -0.12 9.33 4.89
N TRP A 50 -0.38 8.50 5.90
CA TRP A 50 -0.96 7.18 5.68
C TRP A 50 -2.37 7.26 5.09
N ARG A 51 -3.20 8.15 5.62
CA ARG A 51 -4.56 8.34 5.10
C ARG A 51 -4.56 8.92 3.69
N SER A 52 -3.66 9.87 3.45
CA SER A 52 -3.52 10.52 2.14
C SER A 52 -3.10 9.52 1.05
N VAL A 53 -2.07 8.74 1.29
CA VAL A 53 -1.61 7.75 0.31
C VAL A 53 -2.65 6.65 0.09
N GLY A 54 -3.38 6.28 1.13
CA GLY A 54 -4.48 5.32 1.01
C GLY A 54 -5.57 5.81 0.08
N LEU A 55 -5.94 7.08 0.21
CA LEU A 55 -6.95 7.69 -0.65
C LEU A 55 -6.49 7.74 -2.11
N VAL A 56 -5.24 8.17 -2.33
CA VAL A 56 -4.68 8.28 -3.70
C VAL A 56 -4.58 6.91 -4.37
N THR A 57 -4.05 5.92 -3.69
CA THR A 57 -3.89 4.57 -4.29
C THR A 57 -5.24 3.94 -4.63
N ARG A 58 -6.24 4.10 -3.77
CA ARG A 58 -7.59 3.62 -4.05
C ARG A 58 -8.20 4.32 -5.26
N ALA A 59 -8.06 5.64 -5.34
CA ALA A 59 -8.60 6.40 -6.46
C ALA A 59 -7.97 5.97 -7.79
N VAL A 60 -6.66 5.73 -7.80
CA VAL A 60 -5.96 5.23 -8.99
C VAL A 60 -6.47 3.83 -9.38
N ALA A 61 -6.56 2.92 -8.40
CA ALA A 61 -7.02 1.56 -8.67
C ALA A 61 -8.47 1.53 -9.16
N GLU A 62 -9.34 2.38 -8.62
CA GLU A 62 -10.72 2.50 -9.08
C GLU A 62 -10.80 2.94 -10.54
N ARG A 63 -9.98 3.91 -10.95
CA ARG A 63 -9.93 4.38 -12.33
C ARG A 63 -9.36 3.34 -13.29
N LEU A 64 -8.50 2.47 -12.81
CA LEU A 64 -7.85 1.44 -13.61
C LEU A 64 -8.48 0.05 -13.43
N ALA A 65 -9.56 -0.05 -12.66
CA ALA A 65 -10.22 -1.33 -12.42
C ALA A 65 -10.66 -1.98 -13.73
N PRO A 66 -10.52 -3.29 -13.85
CA PRO A 66 -10.08 -4.29 -12.85
C PRO A 66 -8.57 -4.57 -12.86
N ARG A 67 -7.78 -3.75 -13.53
CA ARG A 67 -6.40 -4.07 -13.91
C ARG A 67 -5.38 -3.90 -12.81
N VAL A 68 -5.71 -3.13 -11.78
CA VAL A 68 -4.76 -2.78 -10.70
C VAL A 68 -5.38 -3.05 -9.35
N LEU A 69 -4.61 -3.68 -8.47
CA LEU A 69 -4.98 -3.88 -7.08
C LEU A 69 -4.12 -3.01 -6.16
N VAL A 70 -4.71 -2.59 -5.06
CA VAL A 70 -3.95 -2.02 -3.94
C VAL A 70 -3.70 -3.14 -2.96
N THR A 71 -2.44 -3.42 -2.65
CA THR A 71 -2.10 -4.37 -1.59
C THR A 71 -1.96 -3.67 -0.26
N GLU A 72 -1.92 -4.44 0.80
CA GLU A 72 -1.62 -3.92 2.13
C GLU A 72 -0.27 -3.22 2.10
N GLY A 73 -0.17 -2.10 2.81
CA GLY A 73 1.00 -1.25 2.76
C GLY A 73 1.78 -1.22 4.07
N LEU A 74 2.71 -0.30 4.13
CA LEU A 74 3.56 -0.09 5.30
C LEU A 74 3.35 1.32 5.82
N MET A 75 2.70 1.44 6.99
CA MET A 75 2.36 2.74 7.57
C MET A 75 3.44 3.28 8.52
N CYS A 76 4.49 2.52 8.78
CA CYS A 76 5.59 2.94 9.64
C CYS A 76 6.85 3.07 8.79
N GLY A 77 7.25 4.30 8.55
CA GLY A 77 8.40 4.61 7.71
C GLY A 77 9.65 4.98 8.49
N ILE A 78 10.51 5.75 7.87
CA ILE A 78 11.75 6.27 8.48
C ILE A 78 11.49 7.70 8.90
N SER A 79 11.33 7.91 10.21
CA SER A 79 10.94 9.22 10.79
C SER A 79 11.86 9.62 11.94
N GLU A 80 13.12 9.21 11.92
CA GLU A 80 14.07 9.51 12.99
C GLU A 80 14.19 11.01 13.24
N HIS A 81 14.08 11.82 12.20
CA HIS A 81 14.15 13.29 12.31
C HIS A 81 12.96 13.91 13.05
N HIS A 82 11.89 13.13 13.28
CA HIS A 82 10.72 13.56 14.05
C HIS A 82 10.62 12.92 15.44
N MET A 83 11.61 12.10 15.83
CA MET A 83 11.53 11.33 17.08
C MET A 83 11.62 12.18 18.35
N ARG A 84 11.94 13.46 18.24
CA ARG A 84 11.86 14.39 19.35
C ARG A 84 10.43 14.59 19.85
N HIS A 85 9.44 14.25 19.03
CA HIS A 85 8.03 14.41 19.36
C HIS A 85 7.40 13.04 19.64
N PRO A 86 7.04 12.75 20.90
CA PRO A 86 6.46 11.44 21.26
C PRO A 86 5.20 11.12 20.48
N GLY A 87 5.05 9.86 20.13
CA GLY A 87 3.94 9.40 19.28
C GLY A 87 4.38 9.10 17.85
N THR A 88 5.46 9.73 17.39
CA THR A 88 6.09 9.38 16.12
C THR A 88 6.65 7.97 16.18
N LEU A 89 6.42 7.20 15.13
CA LEU A 89 6.99 5.85 14.96
C LEU A 89 8.07 5.90 13.90
N THR A 90 9.15 5.17 14.14
CA THR A 90 10.20 5.06 13.12
C THR A 90 10.74 3.64 13.05
N LEU A 91 11.07 3.21 11.83
CA LEU A 91 11.88 2.03 11.59
C LEU A 91 13.30 2.49 11.25
N SER A 92 14.29 1.68 11.57
CA SER A 92 15.63 1.90 11.04
C SER A 92 15.62 1.66 9.53
N PRO A 93 16.53 2.32 8.76
CA PRO A 93 16.58 2.13 7.31
C PRO A 93 16.70 0.66 6.88
N GLY A 94 17.54 -0.11 7.55
CA GLY A 94 17.71 -1.53 7.24
C GLY A 94 16.42 -2.34 7.45
N THR A 95 15.70 -2.09 8.53
CA THR A 95 14.45 -2.76 8.83
C THR A 95 13.37 -2.37 7.80
N PHE A 96 13.27 -1.09 7.48
CA PHE A 96 12.31 -0.61 6.47
C PHE A 96 12.55 -1.29 5.12
N LEU A 97 13.81 -1.31 4.66
CA LEU A 97 14.16 -1.94 3.40
C LEU A 97 13.89 -3.43 3.39
N ALA A 98 14.17 -4.12 4.50
CA ALA A 98 13.91 -5.56 4.62
C ALA A 98 12.41 -5.87 4.52
N VAL A 99 11.58 -5.14 5.26
CA VAL A 99 10.12 -5.35 5.23
C VAL A 99 9.56 -5.03 3.86
N LEU A 100 9.89 -3.88 3.30
CA LEU A 100 9.39 -3.49 1.98
C LEU A 100 9.87 -4.46 0.90
N GLY A 101 11.13 -4.91 0.98
CA GLY A 101 11.68 -5.89 0.06
C GLY A 101 10.91 -7.21 0.09
N ASP A 102 10.56 -7.70 1.28
CA ASP A 102 9.77 -8.91 1.42
C ASP A 102 8.36 -8.75 0.86
N MET A 103 7.75 -7.58 1.05
CA MET A 103 6.42 -7.29 0.50
C MET A 103 6.46 -7.28 -1.04
N ILE A 104 7.46 -6.63 -1.62
CA ILE A 104 7.65 -6.61 -3.08
C ILE A 104 7.87 -8.03 -3.61
N ASP A 105 8.74 -8.80 -2.95
CA ASP A 105 9.01 -10.18 -3.35
C ASP A 105 7.75 -11.04 -3.30
N SER A 106 6.90 -10.84 -2.29
CA SER A 106 5.61 -11.54 -2.21
C SER A 106 4.72 -11.24 -3.42
N MET A 107 4.71 -10.00 -3.88
CA MET A 107 3.92 -9.62 -5.05
C MET A 107 4.53 -10.16 -6.35
N VAL A 108 5.85 -10.23 -6.45
CA VAL A 108 6.53 -10.89 -7.57
C VAL A 108 6.14 -12.37 -7.62
N ARG A 109 6.20 -13.05 -6.48
CA ARG A 109 5.79 -14.46 -6.38
C ARG A 109 4.32 -14.69 -6.72
N ALA A 110 3.48 -13.70 -6.42
CA ALA A 110 2.05 -13.77 -6.73
C ALA A 110 1.77 -13.68 -8.24
N GLY A 111 2.75 -13.21 -9.03
CA GLY A 111 2.63 -13.12 -10.47
C GLY A 111 2.58 -11.71 -11.05
N PHE A 112 2.65 -10.69 -10.21
CA PHE A 112 2.67 -9.31 -10.70
C PHE A 112 4.01 -8.99 -11.37
N ARG A 113 3.94 -8.30 -12.50
CA ARG A 113 5.12 -7.82 -13.24
C ARG A 113 5.34 -6.32 -13.03
N ASN A 114 4.26 -5.61 -12.68
CA ASN A 114 4.31 -4.16 -12.43
C ASN A 114 3.93 -3.92 -10.98
N ILE A 115 4.89 -3.49 -10.19
CA ILE A 115 4.71 -3.24 -8.77
C ILE A 115 5.18 -1.82 -8.52
N ILE A 116 4.25 -0.97 -8.04
CA ILE A 116 4.52 0.44 -7.81
C ILE A 116 4.39 0.73 -6.33
N VAL A 117 5.47 1.18 -5.72
CA VAL A 117 5.46 1.67 -4.35
C VAL A 117 5.07 3.14 -4.40
N VAL A 118 4.01 3.50 -3.69
CA VAL A 118 3.51 4.87 -3.64
C VAL A 118 3.78 5.42 -2.24
N ASN A 119 4.64 6.41 -2.17
CA ASN A 119 5.02 7.02 -0.89
C ASN A 119 4.14 8.22 -0.58
N GLY A 120 3.54 8.20 0.60
CA GLY A 120 2.74 9.30 1.10
C GLY A 120 3.56 10.44 1.72
#